data_17f5f6ce725a28feaf908cf7d2e1d332
#
_entry.id   17f5f6ce725a28feaf908cf7d2e1d332
#
_cell.length_a   1.000
_cell.length_b   1.000
_cell.length_c   1.000
_cell.angle_alpha   90.00
_cell.angle_beta   90.00
_cell.angle_gamma   90.00
#
_symmetry.space_group_name_H-M   'P 1'
#
loop_
_entity.id
_entity.type
_entity.pdbx_description
1 polymer ?
#
loop_
_entity_poly.entity_id
_entity_poly.type
_entity_poly.pdbx_seq_one_letter_code
_entity_poly.pdbx_strand_id
1 'polypeptide(L)'
;VEQLRRFVAEDGGLLSMNFDFTEWGHIIKDVQTIPELKNYWLMGNSSHVIDLAFHLCGKPKDWKFWHKGKGVIDWHPASARFCGSGITDRGVMFSYLSDWQAPGRWGLELMTAKRRFILRPMEKLQVVKLGSVLIQSIEPENKIDNDFKPGLFNQTKKFLEEDNSLMCSLSEQVKDIKIYYMM
;
A
#
# COMPACT_ATOMS: atom_id res chain seq x y z
N VAL A 1 7.98 1.61 8.53
CA VAL A 1 8.61 1.27 7.24
C VAL A 1 10.10 0.95 7.42
N GLU A 2 10.89 1.80 8.10
CA GLU A 2 12.34 1.58 8.29
C GLU A 2 12.66 0.27 9.03
N GLN A 3 11.96 -0.01 10.13
CA GLN A 3 12.09 -1.27 10.88
C GLN A 3 11.80 -2.49 10.00
N LEU A 4 10.74 -2.41 9.18
CA LEU A 4 10.38 -3.46 8.23
C LEU A 4 11.48 -3.68 7.18
N ARG A 5 12.06 -2.61 6.63
CA ARG A 5 13.18 -2.70 5.67
C ARG A 5 14.39 -3.42 6.24
N ARG A 6 14.74 -3.15 7.52
CA ARG A 6 15.83 -3.88 8.19
C ARG A 6 15.54 -5.36 8.27
N PHE A 7 14.33 -5.73 8.72
CA PHE A 7 13.93 -7.14 8.81
C PHE A 7 13.95 -7.83 7.45
N VAL A 8 13.52 -7.16 6.40
CA VAL A 8 13.57 -7.70 5.04
C VAL A 8 15.04 -7.92 4.60
N ALA A 9 15.93 -6.98 4.89
CA ALA A 9 17.35 -7.11 4.58
C ALA A 9 18.03 -8.26 5.34
N GLU A 10 17.72 -8.42 6.63
CA GLU A 10 18.19 -9.54 7.47
C GLU A 10 17.75 -10.92 6.94
N ASP A 11 16.61 -10.97 6.25
CA ASP A 11 16.07 -12.19 5.67
C ASP A 11 16.59 -12.52 4.26
N GLY A 12 17.39 -11.61 3.68
CA GLY A 12 17.93 -11.78 2.33
C GLY A 12 17.07 -11.17 1.21
N GLY A 13 16.06 -10.37 1.56
CA GLY A 13 15.21 -9.66 0.61
C GLY A 13 13.79 -10.21 0.48
N LEU A 14 12.99 -9.54 -0.33
CA LEU A 14 11.61 -9.93 -0.61
C LEU A 14 11.53 -10.94 -1.76
N LEU A 15 10.67 -11.92 -1.59
CA LEU A 15 10.32 -12.92 -2.62
C LEU A 15 9.01 -12.55 -3.32
N SER A 16 8.01 -12.14 -2.54
CA SER A 16 6.69 -11.80 -3.07
C SER A 16 5.95 -10.83 -2.16
N MET A 17 4.90 -10.22 -2.70
CA MET A 17 3.97 -9.38 -1.96
C MET A 17 2.52 -9.59 -2.40
N ASN A 18 1.60 -9.32 -1.50
CA ASN A 18 0.19 -9.16 -1.78
C ASN A 18 -0.31 -7.86 -1.15
N PHE A 19 -1.17 -7.11 -1.84
CA PHE A 19 -1.77 -5.92 -1.26
C PHE A 19 -3.25 -5.77 -1.63
N ASP A 20 -3.96 -5.01 -0.80
CA ASP A 20 -5.39 -4.75 -0.91
C ASP A 20 -5.63 -3.26 -0.62
N PHE A 21 -6.33 -2.60 -1.52
CA PHE A 21 -6.77 -1.21 -1.37
C PHE A 21 -8.29 -1.09 -1.35
N THR A 22 -8.96 -2.08 -0.77
CA THR A 22 -10.42 -2.03 -0.54
C THR A 22 -10.79 -0.80 0.27
N GLU A 23 -11.79 -0.08 -0.20
CA GLU A 23 -12.25 1.17 0.40
C GLU A 23 -13.59 1.00 1.14
N TRP A 24 -13.82 1.84 2.12
CA TRP A 24 -15.09 1.91 2.82
C TRP A 24 -16.12 2.70 2.01
N GLY A 25 -16.60 2.12 0.93
CA GLY A 25 -17.54 2.75 0.01
C GLY A 25 -18.78 3.32 0.69
N HIS A 26 -19.27 2.67 1.76
CA HIS A 26 -20.39 3.13 2.57
C HIS A 26 -20.12 4.43 3.34
N ILE A 27 -18.87 4.75 3.64
CA ILE A 27 -18.46 6.02 4.25
C ILE A 27 -18.17 7.05 3.15
N ILE A 28 -17.44 6.64 2.10
CA ILE A 28 -16.96 7.55 1.05
C ILE A 28 -18.12 8.21 0.31
N LYS A 29 -19.23 7.49 0.07
CA LYS A 29 -20.42 8.04 -0.58
C LYS A 29 -20.93 9.32 0.09
N ASP A 30 -20.83 9.39 1.42
CA ASP A 30 -21.34 10.49 2.25
C ASP A 30 -20.27 11.56 2.58
N VAL A 31 -19.01 11.36 2.14
CA VAL A 31 -17.97 12.36 2.32
C VAL A 31 -18.30 13.63 1.53
N GLN A 32 -18.33 14.75 2.25
CA GLN A 32 -18.54 16.08 1.67
C GLN A 32 -17.29 16.52 0.91
N THR A 33 -17.33 16.46 -0.40
CA THR A 33 -16.23 16.89 -1.28
C THR A 33 -16.77 17.25 -2.66
N ILE A 34 -15.93 17.79 -3.50
CA ILE A 34 -16.26 18.05 -4.92
C ILE A 34 -16.54 16.68 -5.59
N PRO A 35 -17.69 16.50 -6.23
CA PRO A 35 -18.07 15.19 -6.82
C PRO A 35 -17.00 14.61 -7.73
N GLU A 36 -16.31 15.43 -8.50
CA GLU A 36 -15.25 15.03 -9.42
C GLU A 36 -14.07 14.34 -8.71
N LEU A 37 -13.77 14.72 -7.45
CA LEU A 37 -12.69 14.09 -6.68
C LEU A 37 -12.96 12.62 -6.38
N LYS A 38 -14.22 12.24 -6.23
CA LYS A 38 -14.60 10.84 -6.00
C LYS A 38 -14.28 9.96 -7.22
N ASN A 39 -14.39 10.51 -8.44
CA ASN A 39 -14.03 9.80 -9.66
C ASN A 39 -12.52 9.47 -9.74
N TYR A 40 -11.69 10.21 -9.00
CA TYR A 40 -10.25 10.00 -8.93
C TYR A 40 -9.80 9.39 -7.59
N TRP A 41 -10.72 8.74 -6.87
CA TRP A 41 -10.44 8.20 -5.53
C TRP A 41 -9.25 7.23 -5.50
N LEU A 42 -9.12 6.39 -6.51
CA LEU A 42 -7.98 5.49 -6.64
C LEU A 42 -6.66 6.26 -6.63
N MET A 43 -6.58 7.37 -7.37
CA MET A 43 -5.38 8.20 -7.43
C MET A 43 -5.19 9.06 -6.19
N GLY A 44 -6.26 9.59 -5.62
CA GLY A 44 -6.20 10.52 -4.51
C GLY A 44 -6.03 9.84 -3.15
N ASN A 45 -6.52 8.61 -3.01
CA ASN A 45 -6.56 7.92 -1.72
C ASN A 45 -5.94 6.52 -1.77
N SER A 46 -6.40 5.63 -2.64
CA SER A 46 -5.88 4.25 -2.70
C SER A 46 -4.43 4.17 -3.14
N SER A 47 -3.93 5.19 -3.84
CA SER A 47 -2.52 5.34 -4.21
C SER A 47 -1.56 5.25 -3.03
N HIS A 48 -1.97 5.64 -1.82
CA HIS A 48 -1.10 5.55 -0.64
C HIS A 48 -0.63 4.13 -0.34
N VAL A 49 -1.50 3.13 -0.45
CA VAL A 49 -1.11 1.74 -0.24
C VAL A 49 -0.41 1.16 -1.46
N ILE A 50 -0.82 1.54 -2.66
CA ILE A 50 -0.20 1.12 -3.91
C ILE A 50 1.24 1.61 -3.97
N ASP A 51 1.47 2.89 -3.64
CA ASP A 51 2.81 3.48 -3.55
C ASP A 51 3.68 2.77 -2.54
N LEU A 52 3.17 2.55 -1.34
CA LEU A 52 3.94 1.85 -0.31
C LEU A 52 4.34 0.45 -0.76
N ALA A 53 3.43 -0.30 -1.40
CA ALA A 53 3.71 -1.63 -1.92
C ALA A 53 4.86 -1.60 -2.94
N PHE A 54 4.77 -0.75 -3.95
CA PHE A 54 5.80 -0.66 -4.98
C PHE A 54 7.07 0.08 -4.55
N HIS A 55 6.99 0.96 -3.56
CA HIS A 55 8.17 1.55 -2.93
C HIS A 55 9.02 0.49 -2.21
N LEU A 56 8.39 -0.47 -1.56
CA LEU A 56 9.09 -1.55 -0.85
C LEU A 56 9.61 -2.63 -1.80
N CYS A 57 8.84 -2.98 -2.81
CA CYS A 57 9.06 -4.17 -3.65
C CYS A 57 9.64 -3.88 -5.05
N GLY A 58 9.78 -2.62 -5.44
CA GLY A 58 10.11 -2.21 -6.80
C GLY A 58 8.87 -1.96 -7.66
N LYS A 59 9.05 -1.32 -8.81
CA LYS A 59 7.95 -0.93 -9.71
C LYS A 59 7.50 -2.11 -10.59
N PRO A 60 6.22 -2.20 -10.98
CA PRO A 60 5.74 -3.27 -11.86
C PRO A 60 6.47 -3.21 -13.21
N LYS A 61 7.02 -4.34 -13.64
CA LYS A 61 7.77 -4.49 -14.89
C LYS A 61 6.98 -5.30 -15.92
N ASP A 62 6.50 -6.46 -15.51
CA ASP A 62 5.66 -7.35 -16.33
C ASP A 62 4.46 -7.77 -15.48
N TRP A 63 3.25 -7.39 -15.90
CA TRP A 63 2.05 -7.61 -15.13
C TRP A 63 0.79 -7.58 -15.98
N LYS A 64 -0.27 -8.21 -15.44
CA LYS A 64 -1.62 -8.17 -15.98
C LYS A 64 -2.59 -7.67 -14.92
N PHE A 65 -3.61 -6.97 -15.37
CA PHE A 65 -4.60 -6.36 -14.48
C PHE A 65 -5.99 -6.39 -15.09
N TRP A 66 -6.98 -6.35 -14.24
CA TRP A 66 -8.39 -6.27 -14.60
C TRP A 66 -9.11 -5.37 -13.63
N HIS A 67 -10.04 -4.60 -14.16
CA HIS A 67 -11.01 -3.87 -13.36
C HIS A 67 -12.43 -4.19 -13.83
N LYS A 68 -13.39 -4.20 -12.93
CA LYS A 68 -14.79 -4.52 -13.19
C LYS A 68 -15.70 -3.65 -12.34
N GLY A 69 -17.00 -3.63 -12.68
CA GLY A 69 -18.02 -2.96 -11.88
C GLY A 69 -18.27 -1.52 -12.30
N LYS A 70 -18.19 -1.22 -13.60
CA LYS A 70 -18.59 0.09 -14.14
C LYS A 70 -20.05 0.39 -13.76
N GLY A 71 -20.29 1.57 -13.18
CA GLY A 71 -21.61 2.02 -12.75
C GLY A 71 -22.21 1.28 -11.55
N VAL A 72 -21.45 0.44 -10.86
CA VAL A 72 -21.96 -0.36 -9.72
C VAL A 72 -21.94 0.45 -8.42
N ILE A 73 -21.02 1.41 -8.30
CA ILE A 73 -20.94 2.38 -7.20
C ILE A 73 -21.05 3.79 -7.76
N ASP A 74 -21.96 4.59 -7.20
CA ASP A 74 -22.29 5.90 -7.74
C ASP A 74 -21.14 6.91 -7.67
N TRP A 75 -20.36 6.84 -6.60
CA TRP A 75 -19.28 7.79 -6.35
C TRP A 75 -17.98 7.49 -7.13
N HIS A 76 -17.85 6.29 -7.73
CA HIS A 76 -16.74 5.94 -8.61
C HIS A 76 -17.25 5.13 -9.80
N PRO A 77 -17.77 5.77 -10.83
CA PRO A 77 -18.51 5.09 -11.90
C PRO A 77 -17.65 4.23 -12.82
N ALA A 78 -16.32 4.43 -12.84
CA ALA A 78 -15.41 3.71 -13.73
C ALA A 78 -15.24 2.24 -13.34
N SER A 79 -15.08 1.93 -12.06
CA SER A 79 -14.81 0.57 -11.55
C SER A 79 -15.15 0.45 -10.07
N ALA A 80 -15.39 -0.77 -9.61
CA ALA A 80 -15.60 -1.10 -8.21
C ALA A 80 -14.71 -2.25 -7.72
N ARG A 81 -14.12 -3.01 -8.64
CA ARG A 81 -13.28 -4.17 -8.35
C ARG A 81 -12.02 -4.12 -9.18
N PHE A 82 -10.90 -4.45 -8.56
CA PHE A 82 -9.57 -4.36 -9.14
C PHE A 82 -8.77 -5.60 -8.79
N CYS A 83 -8.11 -6.21 -9.76
CA CYS A 83 -7.16 -7.28 -9.51
C CYS A 83 -6.02 -7.25 -10.50
N GLY A 84 -4.88 -7.75 -10.08
CA GLY A 84 -3.73 -7.88 -10.94
C GLY A 84 -2.61 -8.69 -10.29
N SER A 85 -1.68 -9.11 -11.12
CA SER A 85 -0.48 -9.82 -10.68
C SER A 85 0.66 -9.66 -11.67
N GLY A 86 1.87 -9.80 -11.19
CA GLY A 86 3.05 -9.67 -12.05
C GLY A 86 4.36 -9.78 -11.30
N ILE A 87 5.41 -9.23 -11.92
CA ILE A 87 6.77 -9.17 -11.39
C ILE A 87 7.26 -7.71 -11.44
N THR A 88 7.93 -7.28 -10.38
CA THR A 88 8.55 -5.96 -10.30
C THR A 88 9.91 -5.94 -11.00
N ASP A 89 10.47 -4.75 -11.19
CA ASP A 89 11.82 -4.52 -11.71
C ASP A 89 12.93 -5.09 -10.81
N ARG A 90 12.59 -5.38 -9.53
CA ARG A 90 13.47 -6.06 -8.56
C ARG A 90 13.26 -7.58 -8.50
N GLY A 91 12.43 -8.15 -9.39
CA GLY A 91 12.14 -9.58 -9.43
C GLY A 91 11.16 -10.07 -8.37
N VAL A 92 10.52 -9.18 -7.60
CA VAL A 92 9.53 -9.56 -6.59
C VAL A 92 8.20 -9.84 -7.28
N MET A 93 7.64 -11.03 -7.04
CA MET A 93 6.29 -11.37 -7.51
C MET A 93 5.24 -10.63 -6.70
N PHE A 94 4.18 -10.15 -7.35
CA PHE A 94 3.11 -9.47 -6.66
C PHE A 94 1.71 -9.86 -7.13
N SER A 95 0.74 -9.69 -6.26
CA SER A 95 -0.68 -9.72 -6.60
C SER A 95 -1.47 -8.73 -5.76
N TYR A 96 -2.63 -8.31 -6.30
CA TYR A 96 -3.61 -7.53 -5.55
C TYR A 96 -5.02 -7.92 -5.92
N LEU A 97 -5.92 -7.78 -4.96
CA LEU A 97 -7.37 -7.91 -5.16
C LEU A 97 -8.06 -6.93 -4.23
N SER A 98 -8.89 -6.03 -4.79
CA SER A 98 -9.63 -5.04 -4.03
C SER A 98 -11.07 -4.98 -4.53
N ASP A 99 -12.02 -4.99 -3.61
CA ASP A 99 -13.45 -4.86 -3.92
C ASP A 99 -14.07 -3.78 -3.04
N TRP A 100 -14.45 -2.67 -3.64
CA TRP A 100 -15.01 -1.51 -2.93
C TRP A 100 -16.48 -1.68 -2.53
N GLN A 101 -17.08 -2.82 -2.89
CA GLN A 101 -18.40 -3.23 -2.42
C GLN A 101 -18.33 -4.21 -1.25
N ALA A 102 -17.18 -4.87 -1.05
CA ALA A 102 -16.98 -5.85 0.01
C ALA A 102 -16.50 -5.21 1.32
N PRO A 103 -16.74 -5.84 2.46
CA PRO A 103 -16.05 -5.49 3.69
C PRO A 103 -14.53 -5.67 3.55
N GLY A 104 -13.79 -4.71 4.05
CA GLY A 104 -12.33 -4.75 4.01
C GLY A 104 -11.71 -3.39 4.23
N ARG A 105 -10.40 -3.37 4.24
CA ARG A 105 -9.59 -2.16 4.32
C ARG A 105 -8.20 -2.46 3.80
N TRP A 106 -7.41 -1.43 3.58
CA TRP A 106 -6.04 -1.48 3.13
C TRP A 106 -5.19 -2.50 3.88
N GLY A 107 -4.39 -3.23 3.15
CA GLY A 107 -3.45 -4.18 3.72
C GLY A 107 -2.30 -4.46 2.78
N LEU A 108 -1.16 -4.81 3.36
CA LEU A 108 0.03 -5.21 2.64
C LEU A 108 0.66 -6.40 3.34
N GLU A 109 0.96 -7.44 2.58
CA GLU A 109 1.71 -8.60 3.05
C GLU A 109 3.00 -8.73 2.25
N LEU A 110 4.11 -8.91 2.93
CA LEU A 110 5.44 -9.03 2.35
C LEU A 110 6.07 -10.34 2.78
N MET A 111 6.50 -11.15 1.83
CA MET A 111 7.07 -12.47 2.09
C MET A 111 8.56 -12.49 1.80
N THR A 112 9.32 -12.96 2.79
CA THR A 112 10.73 -13.32 2.69
C THR A 112 10.89 -14.83 2.81
N ALA A 113 12.11 -15.35 2.75
CA ALA A 113 12.38 -16.77 2.98
C ALA A 113 12.14 -17.22 4.45
N LYS A 114 12.08 -16.26 5.41
CA LYS A 114 12.02 -16.57 6.84
C LYS A 114 10.74 -16.06 7.51
N ARG A 115 10.13 -15.00 6.98
CA ARG A 115 9.02 -14.29 7.63
C ARG A 115 7.98 -13.83 6.60
N ARG A 116 6.73 -13.80 7.03
CA ARG A 116 5.66 -13.04 6.39
C ARG A 116 5.35 -11.86 7.29
N PHE A 117 5.49 -10.67 6.76
CA PHE A 117 5.08 -9.42 7.41
C PHE A 117 3.69 -9.03 6.95
N ILE A 118 2.86 -8.57 7.89
CA ILE A 118 1.47 -8.18 7.65
C ILE A 118 1.27 -6.79 8.21
N LEU A 119 0.85 -5.86 7.35
CA LEU A 119 0.41 -4.52 7.72
C LEU A 119 -1.10 -4.45 7.50
N ARG A 120 -1.85 -4.76 8.56
CA ARG A 120 -3.32 -4.71 8.56
C ARG A 120 -3.84 -4.49 9.99
N PRO A 121 -4.28 -3.25 10.34
CA PRO A 121 -4.23 -2.03 9.51
C PRO A 121 -2.79 -1.61 9.18
N MET A 122 -2.64 -0.68 8.24
CA MET A 122 -1.32 -0.30 7.69
C MET A 122 -0.31 0.19 8.73
N GLU A 123 -0.80 0.74 9.84
CA GLU A 123 0.00 1.26 10.94
C GLU A 123 0.51 0.16 11.89
N LYS A 124 0.00 -1.06 11.78
CA LYS A 124 0.39 -2.20 12.63
C LYS A 124 1.28 -3.17 11.86
N LEU A 125 2.45 -3.42 12.40
CA LEU A 125 3.35 -4.44 11.88
C LEU A 125 3.15 -5.75 12.64
N GLN A 126 2.82 -6.80 11.91
CA GLN A 126 2.68 -8.16 12.41
C GLN A 126 3.59 -9.11 11.64
N VAL A 127 3.91 -10.25 12.22
CA VAL A 127 4.81 -11.24 11.61
C VAL A 127 4.33 -12.66 11.84
N VAL A 128 4.48 -13.48 10.81
CA VAL A 128 4.44 -14.95 10.90
C VAL A 128 5.83 -15.47 10.55
N LYS A 129 6.41 -16.30 11.42
CA LYS A 129 7.73 -16.90 11.21
C LYS A 129 7.63 -18.22 10.45
N LEU A 130 8.65 -18.56 9.69
CA LEU A 130 8.76 -19.87 9.04
C LEU A 130 8.53 -21.01 10.06
N GLY A 131 7.71 -21.98 9.69
CA GLY A 131 7.35 -23.11 10.56
C GLY A 131 6.24 -22.79 11.58
N SER A 132 5.63 -21.60 11.52
CA SER A 132 4.54 -21.18 12.40
C SER A 132 3.37 -20.65 11.61
N VAL A 133 2.17 -20.71 12.19
CA VAL A 133 0.95 -20.02 11.71
C VAL A 133 0.54 -18.90 12.66
N LEU A 134 1.28 -18.69 13.75
CA LEU A 134 0.97 -17.71 14.78
C LEU A 134 1.32 -16.30 14.27
N ILE A 135 0.32 -15.41 14.26
CA ILE A 135 0.53 -13.99 14.00
C ILE A 135 0.96 -13.30 15.29
N GLN A 136 2.11 -12.65 15.26
CA GLN A 136 2.68 -11.90 16.38
C GLN A 136 2.75 -10.42 16.02
N SER A 137 2.32 -9.53 16.91
CA SER A 137 2.51 -8.10 16.74
C SER A 137 3.97 -7.72 17.02
N ILE A 138 4.47 -6.77 16.23
CA ILE A 138 5.78 -6.14 16.45
C ILE A 138 5.52 -4.71 16.89
N GLU A 139 6.01 -4.36 18.07
CA GLU A 139 5.90 -3.01 18.59
C GLU A 139 6.82 -2.05 17.81
N PRO A 140 6.34 -0.84 17.49
CA PRO A 140 7.16 0.17 16.84
C PRO A 140 8.34 0.56 17.75
N GLU A 141 9.50 0.73 17.14
CA GLU A 141 10.71 1.17 17.88
C GLU A 141 10.65 2.67 18.26
N ASN A 142 9.75 3.41 17.67
CA ASN A 142 9.62 4.84 17.89
C ASN A 142 8.40 5.14 18.78
N LYS A 143 8.66 5.56 20.02
CA LYS A 143 7.60 5.99 20.96
C LYS A 143 6.74 7.14 20.44
N ILE A 144 7.33 8.02 19.64
CA ILE A 144 6.63 9.19 19.08
C ILE A 144 5.49 8.74 18.15
N ASP A 145 5.65 7.62 17.44
CA ASP A 145 4.62 7.05 16.60
C ASP A 145 3.42 6.49 17.41
N ASN A 146 3.62 6.19 18.68
CA ASN A 146 2.55 5.76 19.59
C ASN A 146 1.81 6.96 20.22
N ASP A 147 2.54 8.04 20.51
CA ASP A 147 1.98 9.23 21.17
C ASP A 147 1.31 10.19 20.19
N PHE A 148 1.69 10.13 18.91
CA PHE A 148 1.20 10.97 17.83
C PHE A 148 0.81 10.13 16.61
N LYS A 149 0.46 10.80 15.50
CA LYS A 149 0.15 10.09 14.25
C LYS A 149 1.41 9.40 13.69
N PRO A 150 1.37 8.09 13.46
CA PRO A 150 2.51 7.32 12.97
C PRO A 150 3.17 7.92 11.72
N GLY A 151 4.50 8.04 11.76
CA GLY A 151 5.33 8.53 10.66
C GLY A 151 5.36 10.04 10.47
N LEU A 152 4.39 10.79 11.00
CA LEU A 152 4.27 12.24 10.75
C LEU A 152 5.47 13.03 11.31
N PHE A 153 5.95 12.68 12.50
CA PHE A 153 7.09 13.36 13.09
C PHE A 153 8.36 13.20 12.23
N ASN A 154 8.69 11.98 11.85
CA ASN A 154 9.87 11.71 11.04
C ASN A 154 9.77 12.35 9.65
N GLN A 155 8.59 12.32 9.04
CA GLN A 155 8.34 12.98 7.76
C GLN A 155 8.58 14.50 7.85
N THR A 156 7.98 15.15 8.86
CA THR A 156 8.13 16.59 9.08
C THR A 156 9.58 16.96 9.40
N LYS A 157 10.25 16.18 10.25
CA LYS A 157 11.66 16.39 10.59
C LYS A 157 12.53 16.36 9.35
N LYS A 158 12.43 15.31 8.53
CA LYS A 158 13.20 15.18 7.29
C LYS A 158 12.91 16.28 6.29
N PHE A 159 11.66 16.72 6.19
CA PHE A 159 11.29 17.85 5.35
C PHE A 159 11.97 19.15 5.80
N LEU A 160 12.00 19.43 7.11
CA LEU A 160 12.66 20.62 7.66
C LEU A 160 14.19 20.56 7.57
N GLU A 161 14.77 19.37 7.58
CA GLU A 161 16.21 19.14 7.41
C GLU A 161 16.62 19.06 5.93
N GLU A 162 15.70 19.26 4.99
CA GLU A 162 15.89 19.13 3.54
C GLU A 162 16.42 17.73 3.11
N ASP A 163 16.22 16.72 3.97
CA ASP A 163 16.58 15.34 3.68
C ASP A 163 15.51 14.64 2.84
N ASN A 164 15.65 14.71 1.53
CA ASN A 164 14.71 14.10 0.58
C ASN A 164 14.99 12.61 0.28
N SER A 165 15.93 11.97 0.97
CA SER A 165 16.38 10.60 0.68
C SER A 165 15.29 9.53 0.77
N LEU A 166 14.23 9.79 1.55
CA LEU A 166 13.08 8.89 1.74
C LEU A 166 11.76 9.51 1.28
N MET A 167 11.80 10.67 0.62
CA MET A 167 10.62 11.34 0.10
C MET A 167 10.43 11.05 -1.38
N CYS A 168 9.19 10.83 -1.79
CA CYS A 168 8.85 10.76 -3.19
C CYS A 168 8.92 12.16 -3.81
N SER A 169 9.72 12.34 -4.83
CA SER A 169 9.77 13.59 -5.59
C SER A 169 8.54 13.72 -6.49
N LEU A 170 8.18 14.95 -6.86
CA LEU A 170 7.10 15.19 -7.82
C LEU A 170 7.34 14.49 -9.16
N SER A 171 8.60 14.42 -9.60
CA SER A 171 8.95 13.72 -10.85
C SER A 171 8.76 12.20 -10.77
N GLU A 172 8.99 11.60 -9.61
CA GLU A 172 8.69 10.19 -9.35
C GLU A 172 7.18 9.97 -9.31
N GLN A 173 6.45 10.80 -8.57
CA GLN A 173 4.99 10.73 -8.48
C GLN A 173 4.32 10.82 -9.85
N VAL A 174 4.78 11.70 -10.74
CA VAL A 174 4.29 11.79 -12.12
C VAL A 174 4.52 10.50 -12.92
N LYS A 175 5.62 9.78 -12.66
CA LYS A 175 5.85 8.46 -13.27
C LYS A 175 4.92 7.40 -12.69
N ASP A 176 4.69 7.43 -11.39
CA ASP A 176 3.86 6.46 -10.67
C ASP A 176 2.38 6.60 -10.99
N ILE A 177 1.90 7.80 -11.28
CA ILE A 177 0.53 8.05 -11.77
C ILE A 177 0.19 7.17 -12.99
N LYS A 178 1.14 6.89 -13.86
CA LYS A 178 0.92 6.01 -15.02
C LYS A 178 0.55 4.59 -14.60
N ILE A 179 1.10 4.10 -13.48
CA ILE A 179 0.76 2.79 -12.93
C ILE A 179 -0.68 2.77 -12.46
N TYR A 180 -1.13 3.83 -11.77
CA TYR A 180 -2.51 3.92 -11.26
C TYR A 180 -3.55 3.97 -12.37
N TYR A 181 -3.25 4.65 -13.49
CA TYR A 181 -4.13 4.67 -14.66
C TYR A 181 -4.29 3.31 -15.32
N MET A 182 -3.35 2.40 -15.11
CA MET A 182 -3.41 1.05 -15.64
C MET A 182 -4.18 0.09 -14.71
N MET A 183 -4.33 0.43 -13.43
CA MET A 183 -5.04 -0.43 -12.46
C MET A 183 -6.55 -0.25 -12.51
#